data_a7551b7b37ea15f76b3679c070b8d97c
#
_entry.id   a7551b7b37ea15f76b3679c070b8d97c
#
_cell.length_a   1.000
_cell.length_b   1.000
_cell.length_c   1.000
_cell.angle_alpha   90.00
_cell.angle_beta   90.00
_cell.angle_gamma   90.00
#
_symmetry.space_group_name_H-M   'P 1'
#
loop_
_entity.id
_entity.type
_entity.pdbx_description
1 polymer ?
#
loop_
_entity_poly.entity_id
_entity_poly.type
_entity_poly.pdbx_seq_one_letter_code
_entity_poly.pdbx_strand_id
1 'polypeptide(L)'
;YTPLYRATLVNLLAWLTDGTEPPPSAVPRTSDGTAATRAEVLARLATLVPMALPDPDELPVLRPLDLGPEADAGVGHYPARPFGDPYPCRVSTIDDDGNERAGIRLPDVTVPIGTHCGFNPRHPDSGGTGQILEYSGSTVPFAATAAQRTAAGDPRPSLEERYAGPDDYDERVRAAARDLVHARHLLDEDVELCVRLARRRYRLVAGPPPA
;
A
#
# COMPACT_ATOMS: atom_id res chain seq x y z
N TYR A 1 -4.81 7.80 -5.88
CA TYR A 1 -3.43 8.25 -6.21
C TYR A 1 -3.38 9.58 -7.00
N THR A 2 -4.52 10.12 -7.48
CA THR A 2 -4.55 11.35 -8.29
C THR A 2 -3.80 12.53 -7.65
N PRO A 3 -3.97 12.85 -6.36
CA PRO A 3 -3.24 13.95 -5.74
C PRO A 3 -1.71 13.78 -5.79
N LEU A 4 -1.21 12.55 -5.60
CA LEU A 4 0.22 12.25 -5.68
C LEU A 4 0.77 12.50 -7.09
N TYR A 5 0.05 12.06 -8.14
CA TYR A 5 0.46 12.29 -9.53
C TYR A 5 0.45 13.78 -9.89
N ARG A 6 -0.49 14.56 -9.38
CA ARG A 6 -0.52 16.01 -9.59
C ARG A 6 0.73 16.67 -9.01
N ALA A 7 1.10 16.34 -7.76
CA ALA A 7 2.31 16.84 -7.14
C ALA A 7 3.57 16.41 -7.91
N THR A 8 3.61 15.17 -8.40
CA THR A 8 4.72 14.67 -9.22
C THR A 8 4.89 15.48 -10.51
N LEU A 9 3.78 15.82 -11.19
CA LEU A 9 3.83 16.65 -12.40
C LEU A 9 4.31 18.08 -12.11
N VAL A 10 3.89 18.68 -11.00
CA VAL A 10 4.37 20.00 -10.57
C VAL A 10 5.87 19.95 -10.25
N ASN A 11 6.34 18.92 -9.54
CA ASN A 11 7.76 18.72 -9.27
C ASN A 11 8.58 18.53 -10.56
N LEU A 12 8.05 17.77 -11.54
CA LEU A 12 8.71 17.60 -12.84
C LEU A 12 8.81 18.92 -13.58
N LEU A 13 7.73 19.72 -13.59
CA LEU A 13 7.76 21.04 -14.21
C LEU A 13 8.80 21.95 -13.57
N ALA A 14 8.82 22.06 -12.23
CA ALA A 14 9.80 22.86 -11.49
C ALA A 14 11.24 22.42 -11.77
N TRP A 15 11.47 21.10 -11.92
CA TRP A 15 12.79 20.60 -12.29
C TRP A 15 13.23 21.02 -13.69
N LEU A 16 12.31 20.96 -14.66
CA LEU A 16 12.60 21.31 -16.04
C LEU A 16 12.75 22.83 -16.27
N THR A 17 12.01 23.66 -15.53
CA THR A 17 12.01 25.12 -15.72
C THR A 17 13.00 25.85 -14.81
N ASP A 18 13.12 25.42 -13.57
CA ASP A 18 13.84 26.15 -12.53
C ASP A 18 15.05 25.37 -11.98
N GLY A 19 15.26 24.13 -12.44
CA GLY A 19 16.31 23.26 -11.90
C GLY A 19 16.04 22.74 -10.49
N THR A 20 14.81 22.93 -9.96
CA THR A 20 14.45 22.49 -8.61
C THR A 20 14.25 20.97 -8.63
N GLU A 21 15.18 20.21 -8.07
CA GLU A 21 15.12 18.75 -8.02
C GLU A 21 13.84 18.26 -7.31
N PRO A 22 13.24 17.15 -7.79
CA PRO A 22 12.11 16.51 -7.10
C PRO A 22 12.55 15.94 -5.74
N PRO A 23 11.60 15.65 -4.84
CA PRO A 23 11.91 14.94 -3.59
C PRO A 23 12.62 13.60 -3.86
N PRO A 24 13.48 13.14 -2.92
CA PRO A 24 14.18 11.87 -3.10
C PRO A 24 13.22 10.69 -3.14
N SER A 25 13.61 9.63 -3.86
CA SER A 25 12.82 8.40 -3.95
C SER A 25 12.66 7.72 -2.60
N ALA A 26 11.42 7.41 -2.24
CA ALA A 26 11.06 6.66 -1.03
C ALA A 26 10.89 5.18 -1.40
N VAL A 27 11.99 4.42 -1.40
CA VAL A 27 12.01 2.99 -1.73
C VAL A 27 12.35 2.14 -0.51
N PRO A 28 11.91 0.87 -0.44
CA PRO A 28 12.32 -0.03 0.63
C PRO A 28 13.84 -0.23 0.62
N ARG A 29 14.47 -0.22 1.79
CA ARG A 29 15.91 -0.42 1.95
C ARG A 29 16.21 -1.43 3.06
N THR A 30 17.23 -2.26 2.85
CA THR A 30 17.71 -3.17 3.91
C THR A 30 18.45 -2.43 5.00
N SER A 31 19.12 -1.32 4.65
CA SER A 31 19.93 -0.52 5.58
C SER A 31 19.15 0.17 6.69
N ASP A 32 17.87 0.46 6.47
CA ASP A 32 16.98 1.11 7.45
C ASP A 32 15.85 0.17 7.96
N GLY A 33 15.91 -1.12 7.59
CA GLY A 33 14.94 -2.12 8.01
C GLY A 33 13.55 -1.98 7.37
N THR A 34 13.44 -1.22 6.29
CA THR A 34 12.16 -1.06 5.56
C THR A 34 11.97 -2.07 4.43
N ALA A 35 12.98 -2.89 4.12
CA ALA A 35 12.92 -3.95 3.12
C ALA A 35 13.04 -5.34 3.76
N ALA A 36 12.18 -6.26 3.35
CA ALA A 36 12.17 -7.66 3.78
C ALA A 36 11.93 -8.60 2.59
N THR A 37 12.05 -9.90 2.82
CA THR A 37 11.61 -10.89 1.85
C THR A 37 10.08 -10.97 1.82
N ARG A 38 9.54 -11.39 0.69
CA ARG A 38 8.11 -11.65 0.54
C ARG A 38 7.59 -12.66 1.59
N ALA A 39 8.35 -13.72 1.84
CA ALA A 39 7.98 -14.74 2.82
C ALA A 39 7.87 -14.16 4.25
N GLU A 40 8.81 -13.32 4.67
CA GLU A 40 8.77 -12.65 5.97
C GLU A 40 7.54 -11.76 6.12
N VAL A 41 7.20 -10.99 5.08
CA VAL A 41 6.03 -10.10 5.09
C VAL A 41 4.73 -10.90 5.14
N LEU A 42 4.59 -11.95 4.32
CA LEU A 42 3.40 -12.82 4.33
C LEU A 42 3.24 -13.54 5.67
N ALA A 43 4.33 -14.05 6.26
CA ALA A 43 4.29 -14.68 7.57
C ALA A 43 3.80 -13.71 8.66
N ARG A 44 4.24 -12.44 8.62
CA ARG A 44 3.78 -11.42 9.56
C ARG A 44 2.32 -11.03 9.31
N LEU A 45 1.89 -10.86 8.06
CA LEU A 45 0.49 -10.60 7.72
C LEU A 45 -0.44 -11.70 8.22
N ALA A 46 -0.01 -12.96 8.14
CA ALA A 46 -0.78 -14.10 8.64
C ALA A 46 -1.12 -14.01 10.14
N THR A 47 -0.29 -13.32 10.92
CA THR A 47 -0.51 -13.13 12.37
C THR A 47 -1.31 -11.87 12.72
N LEU A 48 -1.40 -10.92 11.78
CA LEU A 48 -2.00 -9.62 12.04
C LEU A 48 -3.39 -9.45 11.41
N VAL A 49 -3.61 -10.04 10.23
CA VAL A 49 -4.77 -9.70 9.42
C VAL A 49 -5.61 -10.92 9.12
N PRO A 50 -6.91 -10.93 9.45
CA PRO A 50 -7.81 -12.05 9.17
C PRO A 50 -8.23 -12.07 7.70
N MET A 51 -7.31 -12.40 6.80
CA MET A 51 -7.56 -12.48 5.36
C MET A 51 -6.87 -13.69 4.74
N ALA A 52 -7.40 -14.14 3.59
CA ALA A 52 -6.69 -15.12 2.77
C ALA A 52 -5.39 -14.50 2.23
N LEU A 53 -4.31 -15.25 2.32
CA LEU A 53 -3.01 -14.86 1.77
C LEU A 53 -2.71 -15.67 0.52
N PRO A 54 -1.98 -15.12 -0.45
CA PRO A 54 -1.53 -15.90 -1.60
C PRO A 54 -0.50 -16.95 -1.17
N ASP A 55 -0.48 -18.07 -1.87
CA ASP A 55 0.57 -19.07 -1.70
C ASP A 55 1.90 -18.48 -2.18
N PRO A 56 2.95 -18.41 -1.32
CA PRO A 56 4.24 -17.88 -1.72
C PRO A 56 4.87 -18.59 -2.93
N ASP A 57 4.61 -19.88 -3.07
CA ASP A 57 5.18 -20.72 -4.14
C ASP A 57 4.48 -20.52 -5.49
N GLU A 58 3.23 -20.05 -5.49
CA GLU A 58 2.48 -19.71 -6.70
C GLU A 58 2.71 -18.26 -7.18
N LEU A 59 3.37 -17.44 -6.38
CA LEU A 59 3.64 -16.05 -6.75
C LEU A 59 4.75 -15.97 -7.81
N PRO A 60 4.63 -15.05 -8.79
CA PRO A 60 5.63 -14.88 -9.84
C PRO A 60 7.03 -14.62 -9.29
N VAL A 61 8.00 -15.28 -9.88
CA VAL A 61 9.43 -15.11 -9.58
C VAL A 61 10.10 -14.45 -10.77
N LEU A 62 10.76 -13.32 -10.54
CA LEU A 62 11.51 -12.62 -11.58
C LEU A 62 12.87 -13.31 -11.80
N ARG A 63 13.15 -13.66 -13.05
CA ARG A 63 14.40 -14.26 -13.50
C ARG A 63 14.97 -13.46 -14.68
N PRO A 64 16.29 -13.53 -14.92
CA PRO A 64 16.82 -13.06 -16.19
C PRO A 64 16.15 -13.75 -17.36
N LEU A 65 16.00 -13.03 -18.46
CA LEU A 65 15.40 -13.55 -19.70
C LEU A 65 16.43 -13.57 -20.80
N ASP A 66 16.60 -14.72 -21.43
CA ASP A 66 17.35 -14.85 -22.68
C ASP A 66 16.44 -14.41 -23.84
N LEU A 67 16.73 -13.27 -24.39
CA LEU A 67 16.03 -12.69 -25.53
C LEU A 67 16.66 -13.10 -26.87
N GLY A 68 17.76 -13.88 -26.86
CA GLY A 68 18.47 -14.30 -28.06
C GLY A 68 19.65 -13.40 -28.46
N PRO A 69 20.47 -13.86 -29.40
CA PRO A 69 21.74 -13.22 -29.75
C PRO A 69 21.58 -11.88 -30.49
N GLU A 70 20.42 -11.60 -31.06
CA GLU A 70 20.15 -10.36 -31.79
C GLU A 70 19.28 -9.38 -31.00
N ALA A 71 19.13 -9.58 -29.67
CA ALA A 71 18.31 -8.75 -28.81
C ALA A 71 18.73 -7.27 -28.82
N ASP A 72 20.04 -7.00 -28.86
CA ASP A 72 20.58 -5.64 -28.92
C ASP A 72 20.26 -4.94 -30.27
N ALA A 73 19.98 -5.70 -31.32
CA ALA A 73 19.51 -5.19 -32.60
C ALA A 73 17.97 -5.05 -32.67
N GLY A 74 17.29 -5.29 -31.55
CA GLY A 74 15.82 -5.22 -31.48
C GLY A 74 15.10 -6.48 -31.98
N VAL A 75 15.82 -7.57 -32.22
CA VAL A 75 15.26 -8.86 -32.68
C VAL A 75 15.32 -9.86 -31.52
N GLY A 76 14.22 -9.99 -30.82
CA GLY A 76 14.11 -10.89 -29.67
C GLY A 76 13.47 -12.22 -29.97
N HIS A 77 13.83 -13.25 -29.20
CA HIS A 77 13.12 -14.54 -29.20
C HIS A 77 11.78 -14.40 -28.46
N TYR A 78 10.71 -14.98 -29.02
CA TYR A 78 9.41 -15.06 -28.37
C TYR A 78 8.91 -16.51 -28.34
N PRO A 79 8.48 -17.00 -27.16
CA PRO A 79 8.63 -16.38 -25.84
C PRO A 79 10.10 -16.34 -25.38
N ALA A 80 10.46 -15.29 -24.64
CA ALA A 80 11.76 -15.19 -23.99
C ALA A 80 11.95 -16.34 -22.98
N ARG A 81 13.17 -16.87 -22.87
CA ARG A 81 13.46 -18.02 -22.01
C ARG A 81 14.04 -17.55 -20.67
N PRO A 82 13.40 -17.88 -19.52
CA PRO A 82 14.03 -17.66 -18.23
C PRO A 82 15.33 -18.45 -18.08
N PHE A 83 16.36 -17.85 -17.53
CA PHE A 83 17.63 -18.51 -17.22
C PHE A 83 18.22 -18.05 -15.88
N GLY A 84 19.16 -18.81 -15.35
CA GLY A 84 19.86 -18.47 -14.11
C GLY A 84 18.96 -18.46 -12.86
N ASP A 85 19.53 -17.91 -11.78
CA ASP A 85 18.84 -17.80 -10.49
C ASP A 85 17.85 -16.63 -10.47
N PRO A 86 16.78 -16.71 -9.64
CA PRO A 86 15.87 -15.60 -9.42
C PRO A 86 16.58 -14.37 -8.88
N TYR A 87 16.11 -13.18 -9.29
CA TYR A 87 16.55 -11.94 -8.65
C TYR A 87 16.18 -11.94 -7.16
N PRO A 88 17.08 -11.49 -6.26
CA PRO A 88 16.81 -11.41 -4.84
C PRO A 88 15.87 -10.23 -4.52
N CYS A 89 14.61 -10.35 -4.95
CA CYS A 89 13.61 -9.31 -4.77
C CYS A 89 13.30 -9.07 -3.29
N ARG A 90 13.13 -7.81 -2.94
CA ARG A 90 12.68 -7.35 -1.64
C ARG A 90 11.40 -6.53 -1.79
N VAL A 91 10.57 -6.55 -0.75
CA VAL A 91 9.32 -5.80 -0.64
C VAL A 91 9.36 -4.91 0.61
N SER A 92 8.45 -3.96 0.72
CA SER A 92 8.31 -3.16 1.94
C SER A 92 7.99 -4.05 3.14
N THR A 93 8.63 -3.77 4.28
CA THR A 93 8.15 -4.27 5.57
C THR A 93 6.81 -3.63 5.92
N ILE A 94 6.09 -4.23 6.88
CA ILE A 94 4.81 -3.74 7.36
C ILE A 94 4.91 -3.26 8.81
N ASP A 95 4.01 -2.35 9.18
CA ASP A 95 3.82 -1.90 10.55
C ASP A 95 2.89 -2.86 11.36
N ASP A 96 2.53 -2.49 12.58
CA ASP A 96 1.67 -3.29 13.45
C ASP A 96 0.20 -3.33 12.99
N ASP A 97 -0.16 -2.50 12.04
CA ASP A 97 -1.45 -2.49 11.36
C ASP A 97 -1.46 -3.31 10.06
N GLY A 98 -0.31 -3.88 9.68
CA GLY A 98 -0.13 -4.60 8.43
C GLY A 98 0.05 -3.69 7.21
N ASN A 99 0.22 -2.39 7.38
CA ASN A 99 0.43 -1.45 6.29
C ASN A 99 1.92 -1.28 5.96
N GLU A 100 2.23 -1.01 4.68
CA GLU A 100 3.61 -0.85 4.23
C GLU A 100 4.32 0.33 4.91
N ARG A 101 5.59 0.12 5.30
CA ARG A 101 6.43 1.11 5.96
C ARG A 101 7.23 1.98 5.00
N ALA A 102 7.59 1.44 3.84
CA ALA A 102 8.31 2.16 2.81
C ALA A 102 7.36 2.85 1.81
N GLY A 103 7.92 3.72 0.98
CA GLY A 103 7.16 4.46 -0.01
C GLY A 103 6.64 5.81 0.48
N ILE A 104 5.94 6.52 -0.40
CA ILE A 104 5.22 7.74 -0.05
C ILE A 104 3.90 7.32 0.61
N ARG A 105 3.85 7.41 1.93
CA ARG A 105 2.70 6.95 2.72
C ARG A 105 1.62 8.04 2.72
N LEU A 106 0.57 7.81 1.94
CA LEU A 106 -0.62 8.68 1.92
C LEU A 106 -1.36 8.64 3.26
N PRO A 107 -2.23 9.63 3.56
CA PRO A 107 -2.99 9.66 4.82
C PRO A 107 -3.77 8.39 5.10
N ASP A 108 -4.21 7.67 4.06
CA ASP A 108 -4.88 6.35 4.20
C ASP A 108 -4.01 5.30 4.90
N VAL A 109 -2.68 5.44 4.81
CA VAL A 109 -1.70 4.50 5.38
C VAL A 109 -1.09 5.03 6.68
N THR A 110 -0.97 6.34 6.84
CA THR A 110 -0.40 6.95 8.06
C THR A 110 -1.44 7.19 9.14
N VAL A 111 -2.72 7.34 8.76
CA VAL A 111 -3.88 7.47 9.65
C VAL A 111 -4.91 6.42 9.22
N PRO A 112 -4.60 5.11 9.43
CA PRO A 112 -5.33 4.04 8.78
C PRO A 112 -6.66 3.74 9.45
N ILE A 113 -7.63 3.28 8.66
CA ILE A 113 -8.89 2.68 9.11
C ILE A 113 -8.96 1.20 8.77
N GLY A 114 -7.86 0.63 8.35
CA GLY A 114 -7.71 -0.78 7.97
C GLY A 114 -6.31 -1.09 7.45
N THR A 115 -6.06 -2.36 7.18
CA THR A 115 -4.88 -2.82 6.47
C THR A 115 -5.11 -2.76 4.96
N HIS A 116 -4.19 -2.18 4.23
CA HIS A 116 -4.20 -2.12 2.76
C HIS A 116 -3.17 -3.08 2.20
N CYS A 117 -3.61 -4.03 1.36
CA CYS A 117 -2.74 -4.99 0.70
C CYS A 117 -2.75 -4.78 -0.81
N GLY A 118 -1.57 -4.90 -1.44
CA GLY A 118 -1.42 -4.78 -2.90
C GLY A 118 -1.91 -6.02 -3.68
N PHE A 119 -2.52 -6.99 -3.02
CA PHE A 119 -3.06 -8.20 -3.61
C PHE A 119 -4.49 -8.45 -3.14
N ASN A 120 -5.25 -9.24 -3.91
CA ASN A 120 -6.62 -9.63 -3.61
C ASN A 120 -6.85 -11.06 -4.12
N PRO A 121 -6.75 -12.09 -3.25
CA PRO A 121 -7.01 -13.47 -3.63
C PRO A 121 -8.47 -13.65 -4.03
N ARG A 122 -8.72 -14.47 -5.06
CA ARG A 122 -10.07 -14.79 -5.51
C ARG A 122 -10.79 -15.61 -4.43
N HIS A 123 -12.06 -15.24 -4.19
CA HIS A 123 -12.91 -16.04 -3.31
C HIS A 123 -13.16 -17.44 -3.94
N PRO A 124 -13.13 -18.52 -3.17
CA PRO A 124 -13.35 -19.88 -3.70
C PRO A 124 -14.63 -20.01 -4.55
N ASP A 125 -15.72 -19.37 -4.15
CA ASP A 125 -17.00 -19.42 -4.86
C ASP A 125 -16.97 -18.71 -6.23
N SER A 126 -15.97 -17.83 -6.47
CA SER A 126 -15.82 -17.15 -7.77
C SER A 126 -15.03 -17.97 -8.80
N GLY A 127 -14.55 -19.16 -8.43
CA GLY A 127 -13.65 -19.99 -9.22
C GLY A 127 -12.22 -19.43 -9.28
N GLY A 128 -11.27 -20.25 -9.72
CA GLY A 128 -9.85 -19.89 -9.77
C GLY A 128 -9.25 -19.67 -8.37
N THR A 129 -9.59 -20.55 -7.42
CA THR A 129 -9.04 -20.55 -6.06
C THR A 129 -7.51 -20.51 -6.10
N GLY A 130 -6.89 -19.66 -5.25
CA GLY A 130 -5.44 -19.47 -5.23
C GLY A 130 -4.93 -18.41 -6.20
N GLN A 131 -5.72 -18.02 -7.21
CA GLN A 131 -5.35 -16.92 -8.12
C GLN A 131 -5.54 -15.55 -7.46
N ILE A 132 -4.67 -14.60 -7.82
CA ILE A 132 -4.79 -13.21 -7.42
C ILE A 132 -5.54 -12.44 -8.51
N LEU A 133 -6.45 -11.54 -8.11
CA LEU A 133 -7.06 -10.59 -9.03
C LEU A 133 -6.00 -9.58 -9.48
N GLU A 134 -5.77 -9.51 -10.78
CA GLU A 134 -4.84 -8.54 -11.36
C GLU A 134 -5.33 -7.11 -11.14
N TYR A 135 -4.39 -6.20 -10.89
CA TYR A 135 -4.63 -4.76 -10.71
C TYR A 135 -5.61 -4.41 -9.58
N SER A 136 -5.92 -5.34 -8.68
CA SER A 136 -6.83 -5.12 -7.57
C SER A 136 -6.14 -5.46 -6.25
N GLY A 137 -6.04 -4.46 -5.37
CA GLY A 137 -5.69 -4.66 -3.97
C GLY A 137 -6.90 -4.98 -3.11
N SER A 138 -6.66 -5.21 -1.85
CA SER A 138 -7.69 -5.41 -0.84
C SER A 138 -7.51 -4.48 0.35
N THR A 139 -8.61 -4.19 1.04
CA THR A 139 -8.60 -3.47 2.31
C THR A 139 -9.35 -4.28 3.35
N VAL A 140 -8.70 -4.56 4.48
CA VAL A 140 -9.30 -5.24 5.63
C VAL A 140 -9.55 -4.20 6.72
N PRO A 141 -10.78 -3.72 6.89
CA PRO A 141 -11.09 -2.68 7.86
C PRO A 141 -10.76 -3.10 9.29
N PHE A 142 -10.45 -2.14 10.13
CA PHE A 142 -10.42 -2.37 11.58
C PHE A 142 -11.84 -2.53 12.12
N ALA A 143 -11.98 -3.21 13.25
CA ALA A 143 -13.25 -3.23 13.97
C ALA A 143 -13.65 -1.80 14.35
N ALA A 144 -14.96 -1.50 14.32
CA ALA A 144 -15.43 -0.18 14.73
C ALA A 144 -15.24 0.03 16.23
N THR A 145 -15.50 -0.99 17.06
CA THR A 145 -15.44 -0.91 18.53
C THR A 145 -14.49 -1.93 19.14
N ALA A 146 -14.01 -1.64 20.35
CA ALA A 146 -13.18 -2.57 21.13
C ALA A 146 -13.89 -3.92 21.41
N ALA A 147 -15.21 -3.89 21.58
CA ALA A 147 -16.00 -5.10 21.75
C ALA A 147 -15.99 -5.98 20.49
N GLN A 148 -16.20 -5.39 19.31
CA GLN A 148 -16.12 -6.11 18.03
C GLN A 148 -14.71 -6.66 17.78
N ARG A 149 -13.67 -5.88 18.05
CA ARG A 149 -12.29 -6.30 17.95
C ARG A 149 -12.02 -7.54 18.81
N THR A 150 -12.43 -7.48 20.08
CA THR A 150 -12.24 -8.58 21.02
C THR A 150 -13.01 -9.85 20.59
N ALA A 151 -14.26 -9.69 20.13
CA ALA A 151 -15.06 -10.81 19.63
C ALA A 151 -14.46 -11.46 18.38
N ALA A 152 -13.83 -10.69 17.53
CA ALA A 152 -13.14 -11.19 16.32
C ALA A 152 -11.72 -11.72 16.59
N GLY A 153 -11.14 -11.51 17.78
CA GLY A 153 -9.75 -11.83 18.06
C GLY A 153 -8.75 -11.02 17.23
N ASP A 154 -9.17 -9.82 16.72
CA ASP A 154 -8.29 -8.98 15.91
C ASP A 154 -7.22 -8.32 16.79
N PRO A 155 -5.91 -8.53 16.53
CA PRO A 155 -4.85 -7.91 17.30
C PRO A 155 -4.72 -6.39 17.07
N ARG A 156 -5.26 -5.88 15.95
CA ARG A 156 -5.18 -4.47 15.58
C ARG A 156 -6.21 -3.66 16.37
N PRO A 157 -5.82 -2.52 16.98
CA PRO A 157 -6.78 -1.67 17.70
C PRO A 157 -7.96 -1.24 16.81
N SER A 158 -9.16 -1.16 17.40
CA SER A 158 -10.38 -0.69 16.74
C SER A 158 -10.34 0.82 16.44
N LEU A 159 -11.30 1.31 15.63
CA LEU A 159 -11.42 2.75 15.38
C LEU A 159 -11.67 3.54 16.66
N GLU A 160 -12.51 3.02 17.57
CA GLU A 160 -12.83 3.62 18.86
C GLU A 160 -11.59 3.76 19.77
N GLU A 161 -10.66 2.79 19.72
CA GLU A 161 -9.42 2.82 20.49
C GLU A 161 -8.37 3.77 19.88
N ARG A 162 -8.48 4.09 18.59
CA ARG A 162 -7.51 4.92 17.85
C ARG A 162 -7.90 6.39 17.82
N TYR A 163 -9.17 6.67 17.65
CA TYR A 163 -9.70 7.99 17.32
C TYR A 163 -10.79 8.38 18.31
N ALA A 164 -10.71 9.58 18.88
CA ALA A 164 -11.74 10.10 19.76
C ALA A 164 -13.08 10.36 19.04
N GLY A 165 -13.09 10.26 17.72
CA GLY A 165 -14.25 10.39 16.87
C GLY A 165 -13.88 10.85 15.46
N PRO A 166 -14.88 11.07 14.61
CA PRO A 166 -14.67 11.44 13.22
C PRO A 166 -13.94 12.79 13.05
N ASP A 167 -14.05 13.71 13.99
CA ASP A 167 -13.39 15.02 13.89
C ASP A 167 -11.89 14.90 14.26
N ASP A 168 -11.53 14.12 15.29
CA ASP A 168 -10.14 13.79 15.61
C ASP A 168 -9.47 13.06 14.44
N TYR A 169 -10.19 12.12 13.81
CA TYR A 169 -9.70 11.43 12.62
C TYR A 169 -9.41 12.41 11.47
N ASP A 170 -10.33 13.35 11.18
CA ASP A 170 -10.14 14.36 10.14
C ASP A 170 -8.94 15.26 10.41
N GLU A 171 -8.75 15.68 11.67
CA GLU A 171 -7.59 16.50 12.05
C GLU A 171 -6.27 15.78 11.84
N ARG A 172 -6.19 14.50 12.20
CA ARG A 172 -5.00 13.67 11.95
C ARG A 172 -4.74 13.45 10.47
N VAL A 173 -5.78 13.19 9.68
CA VAL A 173 -5.67 13.10 8.22
C VAL A 173 -5.17 14.41 7.61
N ARG A 174 -5.69 15.55 8.08
CA ARG A 174 -5.26 16.87 7.63
C ARG A 174 -3.80 17.14 7.98
N ALA A 175 -3.37 16.78 9.18
CA ALA A 175 -1.98 16.90 9.60
C ALA A 175 -1.07 16.05 8.71
N ALA A 176 -1.39 14.76 8.50
CA ALA A 176 -0.63 13.87 7.63
C ALA A 176 -0.58 14.36 6.15
N ALA A 177 -1.68 14.93 5.65
CA ALA A 177 -1.71 15.54 4.32
C ALA A 177 -0.80 16.76 4.23
N ARG A 178 -0.76 17.63 5.25
CA ARG A 178 0.16 18.77 5.30
C ARG A 178 1.63 18.36 5.36
N ASP A 179 1.96 17.28 6.07
CA ASP A 179 3.31 16.73 6.07
C ASP A 179 3.74 16.32 4.66
N LEU A 180 2.83 15.74 3.87
CA LEU A 180 3.09 15.44 2.47
C LEU A 180 3.22 16.69 1.59
N VAL A 181 2.50 17.79 1.89
CA VAL A 181 2.70 19.08 1.22
C VAL A 181 4.09 19.62 1.50
N HIS A 182 4.52 19.64 2.75
CA HIS A 182 5.87 20.07 3.14
C HIS A 182 6.95 19.20 2.47
N ALA A 183 6.70 17.91 2.32
CA ALA A 183 7.58 16.98 1.60
C ALA A 183 7.44 17.06 0.07
N ARG A 184 6.57 17.91 -0.47
CA ARG A 184 6.29 18.09 -1.89
C ARG A 184 5.71 16.85 -2.59
N HIS A 185 5.05 15.97 -1.83
CA HIS A 185 4.35 14.79 -2.35
C HIS A 185 2.84 15.02 -2.51
N LEU A 186 2.33 16.15 -2.05
CA LEU A 186 0.94 16.57 -2.18
C LEU A 186 0.87 18.07 -2.48
N LEU A 187 -0.15 18.52 -3.19
CA LEU A 187 -0.44 19.94 -3.37
C LEU A 187 -1.33 20.44 -2.23
N ASP A 188 -1.14 21.68 -1.79
CA ASP A 188 -1.93 22.28 -0.70
C ASP A 188 -3.44 22.25 -1.02
N GLU A 189 -3.80 22.52 -2.25
CA GLU A 189 -5.20 22.47 -2.74
C GLU A 189 -5.86 21.10 -2.67
N ASP A 190 -5.08 20.01 -2.55
CA ASP A 190 -5.59 18.65 -2.44
C ASP A 190 -5.78 18.17 -0.99
N VAL A 191 -5.33 18.93 0.01
CA VAL A 191 -5.45 18.57 1.43
C VAL A 191 -6.91 18.29 1.80
N GLU A 192 -7.81 19.22 1.52
CA GLU A 192 -9.23 19.06 1.88
C GLU A 192 -9.94 17.99 1.03
N LEU A 193 -9.44 17.66 -0.16
CA LEU A 193 -9.91 16.51 -0.91
C LEU A 193 -9.56 15.21 -0.18
N CYS A 194 -8.33 15.08 0.30
CA CYS A 194 -7.89 13.92 1.09
C CYS A 194 -8.76 13.75 2.34
N VAL A 195 -9.00 14.82 3.10
CA VAL A 195 -9.85 14.79 4.31
C VAL A 195 -11.28 14.34 3.98
N ARG A 196 -11.92 14.93 2.95
CA ARG A 196 -13.29 14.55 2.56
C ARG A 196 -13.39 13.08 2.15
N LEU A 197 -12.41 12.57 1.40
CA LEU A 197 -12.39 11.16 0.98
C LEU A 197 -12.14 10.23 2.15
N ALA A 198 -11.25 10.58 3.06
CA ALA A 198 -10.96 9.83 4.28
C ALA A 198 -12.19 9.78 5.20
N ARG A 199 -12.86 10.92 5.46
CA ARG A 199 -14.09 11.00 6.25
C ARG A 199 -15.19 10.11 5.66
N ARG A 200 -15.33 10.09 4.34
CA ARG A 200 -16.30 9.20 3.68
C ARG A 200 -16.02 7.73 3.96
N ARG A 201 -14.76 7.31 3.85
CA ARG A 201 -14.34 5.92 4.14
C ARG A 201 -14.49 5.58 5.63
N TYR A 202 -14.11 6.49 6.52
CA TYR A 202 -14.31 6.32 7.97
C TYR A 202 -15.76 5.99 8.31
N ARG A 203 -16.73 6.74 7.76
CA ARG A 203 -18.17 6.49 7.98
C ARG A 203 -18.60 5.10 7.50
N LEU A 204 -18.03 4.60 6.41
CA LEU A 204 -18.36 3.26 5.92
C LEU A 204 -17.86 2.16 6.87
N VAL A 205 -16.72 2.36 7.51
CA VAL A 205 -16.14 1.40 8.45
C VAL A 205 -16.75 1.52 9.84
N ALA A 206 -16.94 2.74 10.34
CA ALA A 206 -17.52 3.00 11.65
C ALA A 206 -19.01 2.59 11.75
N GLY A 207 -19.71 2.50 10.62
CA GLY A 207 -21.13 2.25 10.59
C GLY A 207 -21.97 3.51 10.92
N PRO A 208 -23.31 3.38 10.96
CA PRO A 208 -24.18 4.46 11.38
C PRO A 208 -23.93 4.79 12.86
N PRO A 209 -24.10 6.07 13.27
CA PRO A 209 -24.03 6.43 14.67
C PRO A 209 -25.05 5.61 15.50
N PRO A 210 -24.74 5.28 16.76
CA PRO A 210 -25.72 4.64 17.63
C PRO A 210 -26.99 5.52 17.72
N ALA A 211 -28.14 4.84 17.67
CA ALA A 211 -29.45 5.49 17.75
C ALA A 211 -29.68 6.14 19.11
#